data_815384043a492747e374755fc0847493
#
_entry.id   815384043a492747e374755fc0847493
#
_cell.length_a   1.000
_cell.length_b   1.000
_cell.length_c   1.000
_cell.angle_alpha   90.00
_cell.angle_beta   90.00
_cell.angle_gamma   90.00
#
_symmetry.space_group_name_H-M   'P 1'
#
loop_
_entity.id
_entity.type
_entity.pdbx_description
1 polymer ?
#
loop_
_entity_poly.entity_id
_entity_poly.type
_entity_poly.pdbx_seq_one_letter_code
_entity_poly.pdbx_strand_id
1 'polypeptide(L)'
;MEAVQTELDGQIMSVPLQFMEPHGDRFSVCSVPDRVAAVADSALAWCRLSMLPRGDVRVAVLMDMPTPGSLGVCRGLDTMESLCRLLSRLSRDGYRVSRVPTSSSETVSMLLSGVPDGYAGDVPVGGVPVDRISPERYRIWYEKVPYGVRSAMERVHGRPPDRAAGCDGSFPIAGVTDGNVFLGVPPQCEGGVPSHGFLAFYRWVEDVFRADAIVLLGTGGGLDALDGKVCGLSSECFPDIVLGQLPVLRPVCIDDPAGAVRSKRRIHAVTPGFLVPAHARAGINGEMGRLGTAVQDAILATANSGSPNLDEVRCLMDSTDLWSDIGLDPGMDRREFLRSLPKVSDYIADLVSGSVEDGLHVLGQPPDGCLLYTSPSPRDP
;
A
#
# COMPACT_ATOMS: atom_id res chain seq x y z
N MET A 1 22.30 -16.04 -7.77
CA MET A 1 21.64 -17.28 -8.20
C MET A 1 21.08 -18.07 -7.02
N GLU A 2 21.83 -18.23 -5.92
CA GLU A 2 21.38 -19.04 -4.76
C GLU A 2 20.06 -18.54 -4.11
N ALA A 3 19.86 -17.23 -3.98
CA ALA A 3 18.61 -16.68 -3.42
C ALA A 3 17.38 -16.96 -4.31
N VAL A 4 17.55 -16.92 -5.62
CA VAL A 4 16.44 -17.17 -6.55
C VAL A 4 16.03 -18.64 -6.55
N GLN A 5 16.99 -19.56 -6.46
CA GLN A 5 16.72 -20.99 -6.42
C GLN A 5 15.91 -21.35 -5.16
N THR A 6 16.32 -20.86 -4.01
CA THR A 6 15.61 -21.12 -2.74
C THR A 6 14.21 -20.50 -2.73
N GLU A 7 14.01 -19.34 -3.37
CA GLU A 7 12.69 -18.71 -3.52
C GLU A 7 11.78 -19.53 -4.44
N LEU A 8 12.31 -20.09 -5.54
CA LEU A 8 11.56 -20.99 -6.43
C LEU A 8 11.15 -22.29 -5.73
N ASP A 9 11.99 -22.78 -4.82
CA ASP A 9 11.71 -23.95 -3.97
C ASP A 9 10.71 -23.65 -2.83
N GLY A 10 10.15 -22.44 -2.79
CA GLY A 10 9.11 -22.04 -1.84
C GLY A 10 9.61 -21.58 -0.47
N GLN A 11 10.91 -21.34 -0.31
CA GLN A 11 11.44 -20.80 0.95
C GLN A 11 10.95 -19.38 1.20
N ILE A 12 10.53 -19.10 2.41
CA ILE A 12 10.03 -17.77 2.82
C ILE A 12 11.19 -16.79 3.01
N MET A 13 12.34 -17.28 3.52
CA MET A 13 13.49 -16.45 3.84
C MET A 13 14.71 -16.92 3.08
N SER A 14 15.36 -15.98 2.39
CA SER A 14 16.66 -16.17 1.73
C SER A 14 17.66 -15.19 2.32
N VAL A 15 18.23 -15.55 3.46
CA VAL A 15 19.18 -14.70 4.19
C VAL A 15 20.54 -15.41 4.21
N PRO A 16 21.63 -14.77 3.73
CA PRO A 16 22.96 -15.34 3.82
C PRO A 16 23.43 -15.34 5.28
N LEU A 17 23.69 -16.53 5.81
CA LEU A 17 24.16 -16.72 7.21
C LEU A 17 25.67 -16.77 7.31
N GLN A 18 26.35 -17.07 6.20
CA GLN A 18 27.80 -17.19 6.14
C GLN A 18 28.31 -16.86 4.74
N PHE A 19 29.56 -16.48 4.64
CA PHE A 19 30.27 -16.29 3.38
C PHE A 19 31.72 -16.76 3.51
N MET A 20 32.39 -16.92 2.37
CA MET A 20 33.79 -17.31 2.32
C MET A 20 34.67 -16.07 2.23
N GLU A 21 35.60 -15.88 3.16
CA GLU A 21 36.62 -14.84 3.10
C GLU A 21 37.97 -15.39 2.67
N PRO A 22 38.69 -14.72 1.76
CA PRO A 22 40.02 -15.13 1.38
C PRO A 22 40.98 -14.85 2.55
N HIS A 23 41.79 -15.84 2.91
CA HIS A 23 42.84 -15.77 3.94
C HIS A 23 44.13 -16.32 3.36
N GLY A 24 44.92 -15.48 2.67
CA GLY A 24 46.04 -15.92 1.87
C GLY A 24 45.57 -16.84 0.72
N ASP A 25 46.19 -18.03 0.63
CA ASP A 25 45.83 -19.04 -0.38
C ASP A 25 44.65 -19.94 0.03
N ARG A 26 44.01 -19.66 1.14
CA ARG A 26 42.86 -20.43 1.66
C ARG A 26 41.63 -19.57 1.82
N PHE A 27 40.46 -20.23 1.86
CA PHE A 27 39.19 -19.59 2.20
C PHE A 27 38.76 -20.04 3.60
N SER A 28 38.33 -19.11 4.43
CA SER A 28 37.68 -19.39 5.70
C SER A 28 36.17 -19.08 5.63
N VAL A 29 35.37 -19.88 6.28
CA VAL A 29 33.93 -19.62 6.39
C VAL A 29 33.71 -18.67 7.54
N CYS A 30 33.14 -17.49 7.23
CA CYS A 30 32.78 -16.47 8.21
C CYS A 30 31.26 -16.41 8.35
N SER A 31 30.76 -16.55 9.57
CA SER A 31 29.33 -16.39 9.87
C SER A 31 28.97 -14.90 9.98
N VAL A 32 27.68 -14.59 9.73
CA VAL A 32 27.09 -13.25 9.91
C VAL A 32 26.22 -13.29 11.17
N PRO A 33 26.76 -12.98 12.37
CA PRO A 33 26.07 -13.24 13.63
C PRO A 33 24.71 -12.58 13.76
N ASP A 34 24.56 -11.33 13.28
CA ASP A 34 23.28 -10.61 13.30
C ASP A 34 22.23 -11.30 12.42
N ARG A 35 22.64 -11.91 11.31
CA ARG A 35 21.72 -12.65 10.43
C ARG A 35 21.33 -14.01 11.00
N VAL A 36 22.27 -14.69 11.65
CA VAL A 36 21.98 -15.92 12.37
C VAL A 36 20.95 -15.68 13.47
N ALA A 37 21.13 -14.62 14.26
CA ALA A 37 20.16 -14.22 15.29
C ALA A 37 18.79 -13.88 14.67
N ALA A 38 18.76 -13.04 13.64
CA ALA A 38 17.52 -12.63 12.99
C ALA A 38 16.73 -13.82 12.41
N VAL A 39 17.40 -14.79 11.77
CA VAL A 39 16.75 -16.00 11.26
C VAL A 39 16.23 -16.87 12.39
N ALA A 40 17.00 -17.02 13.48
CA ALA A 40 16.56 -17.78 14.66
C ALA A 40 15.32 -17.15 15.31
N ASP A 41 15.33 -15.83 15.51
CA ASP A 41 14.20 -15.08 16.09
C ASP A 41 12.95 -15.16 15.21
N SER A 42 13.11 -15.04 13.89
CA SER A 42 12.00 -15.21 12.96
C SER A 42 11.44 -16.64 12.98
N ALA A 43 12.31 -17.66 12.99
CA ALA A 43 11.87 -19.06 13.11
C ALA A 43 11.10 -19.29 14.42
N LEU A 44 11.57 -18.72 15.53
CA LEU A 44 10.87 -18.79 16.82
C LEU A 44 9.51 -18.08 16.76
N ALA A 45 9.41 -16.92 16.09
CA ALA A 45 8.14 -16.21 15.93
C ALA A 45 7.12 -17.04 15.13
N TRP A 46 7.53 -17.70 14.04
CA TRP A 46 6.68 -18.62 13.29
C TRP A 46 6.27 -19.86 14.08
N CYS A 47 7.21 -20.46 14.82
CA CYS A 47 6.91 -21.57 15.73
C CYS A 47 5.89 -21.16 16.79
N ARG A 48 6.09 -20.00 17.43
CA ARG A 48 5.17 -19.45 18.42
C ARG A 48 3.78 -19.25 17.83
N LEU A 49 3.68 -18.63 16.65
CA LEU A 49 2.40 -18.43 15.97
C LEU A 49 1.66 -19.74 15.72
N SER A 50 2.38 -20.82 15.38
CA SER A 50 1.79 -22.14 15.12
C SER A 50 1.36 -22.89 16.38
N MET A 51 1.98 -22.58 17.53
CA MET A 51 1.74 -23.27 18.80
C MET A 51 0.68 -22.60 19.68
N LEU A 52 0.47 -21.30 19.50
CA LEU A 52 -0.50 -20.54 20.29
C LEU A 52 -1.94 -20.99 20.00
N PRO A 53 -2.80 -21.11 21.02
CA PRO A 53 -4.24 -21.23 20.80
C PRO A 53 -4.74 -19.99 20.03
N ARG A 54 -5.61 -20.20 19.03
CA ARG A 54 -6.10 -19.11 18.17
C ARG A 54 -6.70 -17.94 18.94
N GLY A 55 -7.39 -18.22 20.06
CA GLY A 55 -7.94 -17.19 20.92
C GLY A 55 -6.90 -16.32 21.65
N ASP A 56 -5.62 -16.73 21.69
CA ASP A 56 -4.55 -15.99 22.34
C ASP A 56 -3.64 -15.27 21.34
N VAL A 57 -3.72 -15.62 20.06
CA VAL A 57 -2.95 -14.97 18.98
C VAL A 57 -3.40 -13.52 18.80
N ARG A 58 -2.44 -12.61 18.76
CA ARG A 58 -2.64 -11.18 18.48
C ARG A 58 -2.25 -10.86 17.04
N VAL A 59 -3.20 -10.39 16.27
CA VAL A 59 -3.00 -10.06 14.85
C VAL A 59 -3.11 -8.56 14.63
N ALA A 60 -2.08 -7.95 14.06
CA ALA A 60 -2.15 -6.59 13.57
C ALA A 60 -2.50 -6.59 12.08
N VAL A 61 -3.66 -6.08 11.72
CA VAL A 61 -4.06 -5.84 10.32
C VAL A 61 -3.80 -4.39 10.00
N LEU A 62 -2.83 -4.13 9.14
CA LEU A 62 -2.39 -2.79 8.80
C LEU A 62 -2.89 -2.42 7.41
N MET A 63 -3.57 -1.28 7.36
CA MET A 63 -4.19 -0.75 6.15
C MET A 63 -3.34 0.41 5.64
N ASP A 64 -2.88 0.28 4.41
CA ASP A 64 -2.17 1.36 3.73
C ASP A 64 -3.18 2.32 3.09
N MET A 65 -2.96 3.61 3.27
CA MET A 65 -3.74 4.67 2.63
C MET A 65 -2.83 5.42 1.65
N PRO A 66 -2.73 4.98 0.39
CA PRO A 66 -1.77 5.53 -0.57
C PRO A 66 -2.03 7.01 -0.92
N THR A 67 -3.25 7.48 -0.77
CA THR A 67 -3.61 8.91 -0.91
C THR A 67 -4.71 9.28 0.08
N PRO A 68 -4.74 10.52 0.58
CA PRO A 68 -5.86 11.03 1.34
C PRO A 68 -7.17 10.82 0.56
N GLY A 69 -8.12 10.07 1.13
CA GLY A 69 -9.40 9.78 0.49
C GLY A 69 -9.45 8.48 -0.35
N SER A 70 -8.37 7.75 -0.54
CA SER A 70 -8.34 6.46 -1.26
C SER A 70 -8.55 5.24 -0.34
N LEU A 71 -9.36 5.38 0.69
CA LEU A 71 -9.78 4.25 1.50
C LEU A 71 -10.61 3.29 0.64
N GLY A 72 -10.13 2.07 0.52
CA GLY A 72 -10.96 0.98 0.04
C GLY A 72 -10.47 0.24 -1.20
N VAL A 73 -9.64 0.83 -2.05
CA VAL A 73 -9.16 0.16 -3.26
C VAL A 73 -7.65 0.20 -3.34
N CYS A 74 -7.03 -0.96 -3.50
CA CYS A 74 -5.60 -1.06 -3.73
C CYS A 74 -5.30 -2.09 -4.82
N ARG A 75 -4.81 -1.63 -5.97
CA ARG A 75 -4.44 -2.48 -7.11
C ARG A 75 -5.52 -3.51 -7.48
N GLY A 76 -6.78 -3.07 -7.55
CA GLY A 76 -7.91 -3.93 -7.85
C GLY A 76 -8.41 -4.80 -6.69
N LEU A 77 -7.89 -4.62 -5.48
CA LEU A 77 -8.40 -5.24 -4.26
C LEU A 77 -9.39 -4.30 -3.58
N ASP A 78 -10.61 -4.77 -3.31
CA ASP A 78 -11.49 -4.14 -2.32
C ASP A 78 -10.97 -4.45 -0.92
N THR A 79 -10.25 -3.49 -0.37
CA THR A 79 -9.58 -3.68 0.93
C THR A 79 -10.57 -3.68 2.08
N MET A 80 -11.66 -2.93 2.00
CA MET A 80 -12.65 -2.83 3.08
C MET A 80 -13.53 -4.08 3.15
N GLU A 81 -14.00 -4.58 2.01
CA GLU A 81 -14.75 -5.84 1.97
C GLU A 81 -13.84 -7.01 2.33
N SER A 82 -12.60 -7.00 1.87
CA SER A 82 -11.59 -8.00 2.25
C SER A 82 -11.32 -8.00 3.75
N LEU A 83 -11.23 -6.82 4.38
CA LEU A 83 -11.08 -6.69 5.83
C LEU A 83 -12.30 -7.23 6.58
N CYS A 84 -13.51 -6.87 6.13
CA CYS A 84 -14.77 -7.38 6.69
C CYS A 84 -14.79 -8.91 6.71
N ARG A 85 -14.44 -9.52 5.59
CA ARG A 85 -14.36 -10.99 5.45
C ARG A 85 -13.25 -11.61 6.28
N LEU A 86 -12.09 -10.96 6.32
CA LEU A 86 -10.98 -11.42 7.16
C LEU A 86 -11.39 -11.45 8.64
N LEU A 87 -12.01 -10.40 9.15
CA LEU A 87 -12.50 -10.36 10.54
C LEU A 87 -13.57 -11.41 10.81
N SER A 88 -14.52 -11.58 9.87
CA SER A 88 -15.52 -12.64 9.95
C SER A 88 -14.87 -14.03 9.99
N ARG A 89 -13.85 -14.25 9.16
CA ARG A 89 -13.13 -15.52 9.12
C ARG A 89 -12.32 -15.77 10.38
N LEU A 90 -11.59 -14.77 10.87
CA LEU A 90 -10.83 -14.85 12.12
C LEU A 90 -11.75 -15.21 13.29
N SER A 91 -12.91 -14.56 13.41
CA SER A 91 -13.91 -14.86 14.44
C SER A 91 -14.41 -16.30 14.36
N ARG A 92 -14.75 -16.78 13.16
CA ARG A 92 -15.18 -18.17 12.94
C ARG A 92 -14.11 -19.20 13.29
N ASP A 93 -12.86 -18.87 13.03
CA ASP A 93 -11.73 -19.77 13.30
C ASP A 93 -11.26 -19.72 14.76
N GLY A 94 -11.93 -18.93 15.62
CA GLY A 94 -11.71 -18.90 17.06
C GLY A 94 -10.72 -17.84 17.54
N TYR A 95 -10.35 -16.87 16.69
CA TYR A 95 -9.63 -15.69 17.16
C TYR A 95 -10.56 -14.76 17.93
N ARG A 96 -10.04 -14.01 18.89
CA ARG A 96 -10.84 -13.06 19.67
C ARG A 96 -11.09 -11.79 18.85
N VAL A 97 -12.22 -11.77 18.17
CA VAL A 97 -12.78 -10.59 17.50
C VAL A 97 -14.12 -10.31 18.18
N SER A 98 -14.27 -9.15 18.81
CA SER A 98 -15.48 -8.84 19.59
C SER A 98 -16.57 -8.26 18.70
N ARG A 99 -16.18 -7.48 17.68
CA ARG A 99 -17.09 -6.83 16.76
C ARG A 99 -16.75 -7.19 15.32
N VAL A 100 -17.60 -8.00 14.71
CA VAL A 100 -17.47 -8.38 13.31
C VAL A 100 -18.35 -7.44 12.48
N PRO A 101 -17.78 -6.56 11.63
CA PRO A 101 -18.59 -5.69 10.78
C PRO A 101 -19.36 -6.51 9.76
N THR A 102 -20.54 -6.02 9.39
CA THR A 102 -21.47 -6.70 8.46
C THR A 102 -21.40 -6.12 7.04
N SER A 103 -20.69 -5.00 6.88
CA SER A 103 -20.54 -4.31 5.59
C SER A 103 -19.22 -3.53 5.51
N SER A 104 -18.80 -3.23 4.30
CA SER A 104 -17.63 -2.38 4.04
C SER A 104 -17.77 -0.99 4.65
N SER A 105 -18.98 -0.40 4.64
CA SER A 105 -19.22 0.91 5.25
C SER A 105 -19.10 0.89 6.77
N GLU A 106 -19.53 -0.17 7.44
CA GLU A 106 -19.29 -0.35 8.87
C GLU A 106 -17.80 -0.55 9.18
N THR A 107 -17.09 -1.28 8.32
CA THR A 107 -15.65 -1.49 8.43
C THR A 107 -14.88 -0.17 8.31
N VAL A 108 -15.24 0.67 7.33
CA VAL A 108 -14.69 2.03 7.16
C VAL A 108 -14.93 2.87 8.41
N SER A 109 -16.18 2.92 8.89
CA SER A 109 -16.54 3.70 10.08
C SER A 109 -15.78 3.24 11.33
N MET A 110 -15.61 1.92 11.49
CA MET A 110 -14.83 1.36 12.60
C MET A 110 -13.35 1.77 12.50
N LEU A 111 -12.73 1.64 11.33
CA LEU A 111 -11.33 2.01 11.13
C LEU A 111 -11.10 3.51 11.35
N LEU A 112 -11.93 4.36 10.76
CA LEU A 112 -11.82 5.81 10.84
C LEU A 112 -12.05 6.34 12.26
N SER A 113 -12.81 5.66 13.10
CA SER A 113 -12.98 6.05 14.51
C SER A 113 -11.68 6.08 15.30
N GLY A 114 -10.64 5.40 14.82
CA GLY A 114 -9.30 5.39 15.41
C GLY A 114 -8.26 6.27 14.70
N VAL A 115 -8.65 7.02 13.66
CA VAL A 115 -7.74 7.86 12.89
C VAL A 115 -7.95 9.33 13.26
N PRO A 116 -6.96 10.00 13.89
CA PRO A 116 -7.10 11.40 14.27
C PRO A 116 -7.03 12.34 13.06
N ASP A 117 -7.56 13.56 13.24
CA ASP A 117 -7.48 14.62 12.23
C ASP A 117 -6.03 14.94 11.85
N GLY A 118 -5.82 15.21 10.57
CA GLY A 118 -4.49 15.55 10.03
C GLY A 118 -3.52 14.37 9.91
N TYR A 119 -3.92 13.15 10.33
CA TYR A 119 -3.06 11.97 10.24
C TYR A 119 -2.95 11.41 8.82
N ALA A 120 -4.04 11.46 8.09
CA ALA A 120 -4.15 10.95 6.72
C ALA A 120 -4.40 12.08 5.68
N GLY A 121 -3.72 13.21 5.82
CA GLY A 121 -3.90 14.40 4.98
C GLY A 121 -4.97 15.35 5.53
N ASP A 122 -5.46 16.25 4.67
CA ASP A 122 -6.37 17.33 5.06
C ASP A 122 -7.83 16.89 5.27
N VAL A 123 -8.13 15.61 5.20
CA VAL A 123 -9.49 15.09 5.42
C VAL A 123 -9.75 15.03 6.92
N PRO A 124 -10.71 15.82 7.46
CA PRO A 124 -11.10 15.72 8.85
C PRO A 124 -11.81 14.40 9.10
N VAL A 125 -11.25 13.56 9.95
CA VAL A 125 -11.79 12.22 10.28
C VAL A 125 -12.41 12.21 11.68
N GLY A 126 -11.88 13.03 12.60
CA GLY A 126 -12.39 13.18 13.96
C GLY A 126 -12.22 11.95 14.85
N GLY A 127 -11.41 10.99 14.45
CA GLY A 127 -11.18 9.77 15.23
C GLY A 127 -10.22 9.99 16.42
N VAL A 128 -10.24 9.06 17.36
CA VAL A 128 -9.37 9.07 18.54
C VAL A 128 -8.35 7.94 18.40
N PRO A 129 -7.03 8.24 18.36
CA PRO A 129 -5.99 7.22 18.26
C PRO A 129 -6.08 6.23 19.43
N VAL A 130 -5.79 4.97 19.17
CA VAL A 130 -5.85 3.91 20.19
C VAL A 130 -4.88 4.12 21.33
N ASP A 131 -3.75 4.79 21.06
CA ASP A 131 -2.73 5.12 22.04
C ASP A 131 -1.92 6.34 21.58
N ARG A 132 -1.11 6.91 22.49
CA ARG A 132 -0.13 7.95 22.21
C ARG A 132 1.20 7.60 22.86
N ILE A 133 2.25 7.61 22.08
CA ILE A 133 3.59 7.32 22.58
C ILE A 133 4.26 8.61 23.03
N SER A 134 4.55 8.69 24.32
CA SER A 134 5.23 9.85 24.88
C SER A 134 6.67 9.99 24.33
N PRO A 135 7.22 11.23 24.30
CA PRO A 135 8.60 11.45 23.86
C PRO A 135 9.62 10.62 24.64
N GLU A 136 9.41 10.40 25.95
CA GLU A 136 10.31 9.63 26.81
C GLU A 136 10.32 8.15 26.41
N ARG A 137 9.14 7.58 26.15
CA ARG A 137 9.02 6.19 25.72
C ARG A 137 9.63 5.99 24.34
N TYR A 138 9.36 6.91 23.41
CA TYR A 138 9.94 6.88 22.08
C TYR A 138 11.46 6.96 22.14
N ARG A 139 12.03 7.83 22.98
CA ARG A 139 13.47 7.96 23.15
C ARG A 139 14.14 6.65 23.55
N ILE A 140 13.52 5.86 24.45
CA ILE A 140 14.05 4.55 24.86
C ILE A 140 14.16 3.58 23.65
N TRP A 141 13.20 3.61 22.75
CA TRP A 141 13.25 2.81 21.52
C TRP A 141 14.28 3.35 20.53
N TYR A 142 14.30 4.67 20.35
CA TYR A 142 15.17 5.33 19.41
C TYR A 142 16.67 5.18 19.77
N GLU A 143 17.01 5.19 21.05
CA GLU A 143 18.38 4.98 21.53
C GLU A 143 18.93 3.58 21.20
N LYS A 144 18.07 2.59 21.02
CA LYS A 144 18.44 1.23 20.59
C LYS A 144 18.74 1.12 19.09
N VAL A 145 18.31 2.07 18.30
CA VAL A 145 18.56 2.09 16.85
C VAL A 145 20.03 2.40 16.60
N PRO A 146 20.72 1.67 15.68
CA PRO A 146 22.12 1.92 15.37
C PRO A 146 22.40 3.38 14.98
N TYR A 147 23.56 3.90 15.37
CA TYR A 147 23.91 5.32 15.17
C TYR A 147 23.81 5.77 13.71
N GLY A 148 24.32 4.97 12.75
CA GLY A 148 24.24 5.28 11.33
C GLY A 148 22.82 5.48 10.83
N VAL A 149 21.91 4.64 11.30
CA VAL A 149 20.48 4.69 10.98
C VAL A 149 19.80 5.90 11.60
N ARG A 150 20.07 6.19 12.88
CA ARG A 150 19.58 7.40 13.55
C ARG A 150 20.03 8.66 12.83
N SER A 151 21.32 8.72 12.45
CA SER A 151 21.89 9.84 11.69
C SER A 151 21.21 10.02 10.33
N ALA A 152 20.83 8.94 9.65
CA ALA A 152 20.07 9.01 8.40
C ALA A 152 18.66 9.56 8.62
N MET A 153 17.96 9.11 9.65
CA MET A 153 16.62 9.63 10.04
C MET A 153 16.70 11.11 10.40
N GLU A 154 17.65 11.51 11.25
CA GLU A 154 17.83 12.91 11.67
C GLU A 154 18.16 13.85 10.51
N ARG A 155 18.85 13.35 9.47
CA ARG A 155 19.16 14.15 8.28
C ARG A 155 17.93 14.47 7.45
N VAL A 156 16.95 13.56 7.39
CA VAL A 156 15.74 13.71 6.57
C VAL A 156 14.62 14.37 7.37
N HIS A 157 14.39 13.91 8.60
CA HIS A 157 13.24 14.29 9.41
C HIS A 157 13.57 15.21 10.61
N GLY A 158 14.86 15.46 10.86
CA GLY A 158 15.30 16.17 12.06
C GLY A 158 15.37 15.26 13.29
N ARG A 159 15.67 15.86 14.45
CA ARG A 159 15.62 15.14 15.73
C ARG A 159 14.17 14.94 16.19
N PRO A 160 13.90 13.83 16.92
CA PRO A 160 12.55 13.65 17.48
C PRO A 160 12.20 14.70 18.54
N PRO A 161 10.92 15.13 18.65
CA PRO A 161 9.80 14.72 17.82
C PRO A 161 9.80 15.39 16.43
N ASP A 162 9.29 14.70 15.42
CA ASP A 162 9.11 15.23 14.06
C ASP A 162 7.67 15.78 13.86
N ARG A 163 7.33 16.12 12.61
CA ARG A 163 6.01 16.64 12.23
C ARG A 163 4.85 15.68 12.46
N ALA A 164 5.13 14.37 12.61
CA ALA A 164 4.11 13.36 12.89
C ALA A 164 3.68 13.35 14.36
N ALA A 165 4.39 14.07 15.22
CA ALA A 165 4.03 14.22 16.63
C ALA A 165 2.92 15.26 16.82
N GLY A 166 2.07 15.03 17.82
CA GLY A 166 1.11 16.02 18.28
C GLY A 166 1.77 17.25 18.93
N CYS A 167 0.96 18.24 19.31
CA CYS A 167 1.45 19.48 19.93
C CYS A 167 2.21 19.24 21.25
N ASP A 168 1.96 18.10 21.90
CA ASP A 168 2.63 17.64 23.12
C ASP A 168 3.90 16.83 22.85
N GLY A 169 4.28 16.68 21.59
CA GLY A 169 5.41 15.86 21.16
C GLY A 169 5.16 14.34 21.16
N SER A 170 3.93 13.90 21.50
CA SER A 170 3.56 12.47 21.46
C SER A 170 3.23 12.00 20.05
N PHE A 171 3.50 10.72 19.75
CA PHE A 171 3.15 10.11 18.48
C PHE A 171 1.81 9.38 18.60
N PRO A 172 0.77 9.79 17.85
CA PRO A 172 -0.51 9.09 17.82
C PRO A 172 -0.38 7.73 17.12
N ILE A 173 -1.03 6.72 17.69
CA ILE A 173 -1.17 5.41 17.07
C ILE A 173 -2.57 5.31 16.49
N ALA A 174 -2.66 5.50 15.17
CA ALA A 174 -3.93 5.48 14.46
C ALA A 174 -4.42 4.06 14.25
N GLY A 175 -5.62 3.80 14.71
CA GLY A 175 -6.27 2.50 14.59
C GLY A 175 -7.17 2.16 15.76
N VAL A 176 -7.74 0.97 15.70
CA VAL A 176 -8.69 0.43 16.68
C VAL A 176 -8.26 -0.96 17.11
N THR A 177 -8.32 -1.24 18.40
CA THR A 177 -8.17 -2.61 18.91
C THR A 177 -9.54 -3.22 19.15
N ASP A 178 -9.72 -4.46 18.67
CA ASP A 178 -10.92 -5.24 18.89
C ASP A 178 -10.55 -6.68 19.31
N GLY A 179 -10.70 -6.97 20.59
CA GLY A 179 -10.23 -8.22 21.16
C GLY A 179 -8.71 -8.37 21.02
N ASN A 180 -8.27 -9.39 20.28
CA ASN A 180 -6.86 -9.64 19.98
C ASN A 180 -6.46 -9.17 18.57
N VAL A 181 -7.28 -8.37 17.91
CA VAL A 181 -6.99 -7.80 16.59
C VAL A 181 -6.79 -6.30 16.70
N PHE A 182 -5.72 -5.80 16.13
CA PHE A 182 -5.47 -4.37 15.93
C PHE A 182 -5.65 -4.02 14.47
N LEU A 183 -6.55 -3.10 14.17
CA LEU A 183 -6.76 -2.52 12.84
C LEU A 183 -6.05 -1.18 12.83
N GLY A 184 -4.91 -1.12 12.19
CA GLY A 184 -4.03 0.04 12.21
C GLY A 184 -3.85 0.70 10.86
N VAL A 185 -3.66 2.02 10.90
CA VAL A 185 -3.27 2.82 9.74
C VAL A 185 -1.86 3.37 10.01
N PRO A 186 -0.81 2.78 9.41
CA PRO A 186 0.54 3.29 9.60
C PRO A 186 0.69 4.68 8.98
N PRO A 187 1.57 5.56 9.52
CA PRO A 187 1.94 6.79 8.84
C PRO A 187 2.52 6.50 7.47
N GLN A 188 2.37 7.42 6.53
CA GLN A 188 3.00 7.28 5.22
C GLN A 188 4.51 7.43 5.33
N CYS A 189 5.24 6.66 4.53
CA CYS A 189 6.68 6.76 4.39
C CYS A 189 7.04 7.16 2.97
N GLU A 190 7.44 8.40 2.80
CA GLU A 190 7.94 8.92 1.54
C GLU A 190 9.48 8.90 1.54
N GLY A 191 10.08 8.53 0.40
CA GLY A 191 11.53 8.65 0.20
C GLY A 191 12.43 7.62 0.88
N GLY A 192 11.88 6.48 1.34
CA GLY A 192 12.68 5.34 1.81
C GLY A 192 13.24 5.43 3.23
N VAL A 193 13.29 6.62 3.84
CA VAL A 193 13.73 6.81 5.23
C VAL A 193 12.50 7.02 6.12
N PRO A 194 12.26 6.14 7.10
CA PRO A 194 11.08 6.22 7.94
C PRO A 194 11.11 7.46 8.84
N SER A 195 9.94 8.10 9.03
CA SER A 195 9.75 9.16 10.01
C SER A 195 9.80 8.60 11.44
N HIS A 196 9.94 9.49 12.44
CA HIS A 196 9.87 9.05 13.84
C HIS A 196 8.49 8.51 14.22
N GLY A 197 7.43 9.08 13.64
CA GLY A 197 6.06 8.55 13.81
C GLY A 197 5.89 7.15 13.22
N PHE A 198 6.50 6.89 12.06
CA PHE A 198 6.49 5.56 11.43
C PHE A 198 7.19 4.51 12.32
N LEU A 199 8.37 4.83 12.83
CA LEU A 199 9.09 3.94 13.75
C LEU A 199 8.30 3.73 15.06
N ALA A 200 7.72 4.80 15.62
CA ALA A 200 6.91 4.71 16.84
C ALA A 200 5.71 3.79 16.68
N PHE A 201 5.03 3.86 15.52
CA PHE A 201 3.88 3.02 15.19
C PHE A 201 4.25 1.53 15.20
N TYR A 202 5.30 1.13 14.47
CA TYR A 202 5.68 -0.28 14.39
C TYR A 202 6.27 -0.81 15.70
N ARG A 203 7.02 0.02 16.46
CA ARG A 203 7.46 -0.36 17.81
C ARG A 203 6.27 -0.54 18.75
N TRP A 204 5.22 0.25 18.62
CA TRP A 204 4.00 0.04 19.39
C TRP A 204 3.32 -1.28 19.04
N VAL A 205 3.24 -1.63 17.76
CA VAL A 205 2.69 -2.92 17.32
C VAL A 205 3.45 -4.09 17.93
N GLU A 206 4.78 -4.01 17.96
CA GLU A 206 5.65 -5.06 18.50
C GLU A 206 5.65 -5.09 20.04
N ASP A 207 5.95 -3.96 20.69
CA ASP A 207 6.26 -3.92 22.12
C ASP A 207 5.04 -3.70 23.02
N VAL A 208 3.99 -3.02 22.52
CA VAL A 208 2.80 -2.65 23.31
C VAL A 208 1.63 -3.54 22.98
N PHE A 209 1.21 -3.57 21.73
CA PHE A 209 0.17 -4.48 21.28
C PHE A 209 0.65 -5.93 21.32
N ARG A 210 1.95 -6.17 21.12
CA ARG A 210 2.60 -7.49 21.11
C ARG A 210 1.98 -8.39 20.05
N ALA A 211 1.98 -7.93 18.83
CA ALA A 211 1.50 -8.71 17.71
C ALA A 211 2.30 -10.02 17.56
N ASP A 212 1.62 -11.12 17.31
CA ASP A 212 2.23 -12.39 16.92
C ASP A 212 2.34 -12.53 15.39
N ALA A 213 1.54 -11.74 14.64
CA ALA A 213 1.60 -11.65 13.19
C ALA A 213 1.07 -10.31 12.69
N ILE A 214 1.57 -9.89 11.53
CA ILE A 214 1.09 -8.71 10.79
C ILE A 214 0.46 -9.15 9.48
N VAL A 215 -0.71 -8.62 9.16
CA VAL A 215 -1.36 -8.73 7.85
C VAL A 215 -1.35 -7.33 7.22
N LEU A 216 -0.69 -7.19 6.07
CA LEU A 216 -0.65 -5.93 5.33
C LEU A 216 -1.71 -5.97 4.24
N LEU A 217 -2.76 -5.16 4.36
CA LEU A 217 -3.76 -4.98 3.33
C LEU A 217 -3.51 -3.66 2.61
N GLY A 218 -3.09 -3.74 1.35
CA GLY A 218 -2.79 -2.56 0.56
C GLY A 218 -1.45 -2.64 -0.18
N THR A 219 -0.85 -1.49 -0.50
CA THR A 219 0.44 -1.42 -1.22
C THR A 219 1.64 -1.79 -0.36
N GLY A 220 1.44 -2.04 0.93
CA GLY A 220 2.47 -2.47 1.88
C GLY A 220 3.06 -1.38 2.75
N GLY A 221 2.41 -0.21 2.83
CA GLY A 221 2.79 0.89 3.74
C GLY A 221 4.21 1.41 3.55
N GLY A 222 4.84 1.10 2.42
CA GLY A 222 6.22 1.49 2.18
C GLY A 222 7.27 0.64 2.91
N LEU A 223 6.90 -0.35 3.73
CA LEU A 223 7.85 -1.18 4.49
C LEU A 223 8.90 -1.85 3.61
N ASP A 224 8.47 -2.44 2.50
CA ASP A 224 9.37 -3.10 1.54
C ASP A 224 10.12 -2.12 0.65
N ALA A 225 9.74 -0.83 0.66
CA ALA A 225 10.38 0.25 -0.08
C ALA A 225 11.36 1.08 0.76
N LEU A 226 11.43 0.85 2.09
CA LEU A 226 12.40 1.53 2.96
C LEU A 226 13.84 1.31 2.48
N ASP A 227 14.73 2.26 2.72
CA ASP A 227 16.15 2.15 2.35
C ASP A 227 16.84 0.95 3.04
N GLY A 228 17.83 0.39 2.35
CA GLY A 228 18.59 -0.77 2.81
C GLY A 228 18.95 -1.71 1.67
N LYS A 229 19.50 -2.87 2.01
CA LYS A 229 19.90 -3.89 1.03
C LYS A 229 18.68 -4.44 0.29
N VAL A 230 18.88 -4.82 -0.97
CA VAL A 230 17.81 -5.43 -1.80
C VAL A 230 17.47 -6.84 -1.32
N CYS A 231 18.45 -7.56 -0.80
CA CYS A 231 18.32 -8.92 -0.28
C CYS A 231 19.31 -9.11 0.87
N GLY A 232 19.01 -10.04 1.78
CA GLY A 232 19.93 -10.38 2.87
C GLY A 232 20.17 -9.19 3.80
N LEU A 233 19.13 -8.56 4.28
CA LEU A 233 19.14 -7.38 5.15
C LEU A 233 20.23 -7.45 6.25
N SER A 234 20.44 -6.38 6.94
CA SER A 234 21.29 -6.29 8.13
C SER A 234 20.59 -5.47 9.21
N SER A 235 21.11 -5.54 10.43
CA SER A 235 20.64 -4.73 11.56
C SER A 235 20.73 -3.21 11.32
N GLU A 236 21.29 -2.77 10.20
CA GLU A 236 21.35 -1.37 9.76
C GLU A 236 20.36 -1.06 8.63
N CYS A 237 19.56 -2.02 8.18
CA CYS A 237 18.53 -1.81 7.17
C CYS A 237 17.20 -1.40 7.83
N PHE A 238 16.56 -0.36 7.30
CA PHE A 238 15.31 0.13 7.87
C PHE A 238 14.19 -0.91 7.95
N PRO A 239 13.96 -1.78 6.94
CA PRO A 239 12.92 -2.82 7.07
C PRO A 239 13.14 -3.72 8.29
N ASP A 240 14.38 -4.13 8.55
CA ASP A 240 14.76 -4.99 9.68
C ASP A 240 14.54 -4.27 11.03
N ILE A 241 14.90 -2.98 11.09
CA ILE A 241 14.76 -2.16 12.30
C ILE A 241 13.30 -1.88 12.61
N VAL A 242 12.50 -1.55 11.60
CA VAL A 242 11.11 -1.14 11.79
C VAL A 242 10.23 -2.34 12.13
N LEU A 243 10.36 -3.44 11.38
CA LEU A 243 9.49 -4.60 11.47
C LEU A 243 9.93 -5.62 12.52
N GLY A 244 11.23 -5.68 12.82
CA GLY A 244 11.77 -6.77 13.62
C GLY A 244 11.65 -8.10 12.88
N GLN A 245 11.32 -9.17 13.63
CA GLN A 245 11.23 -10.54 13.10
C GLN A 245 9.80 -11.10 13.17
N LEU A 246 8.79 -10.22 13.13
CA LEU A 246 7.38 -10.64 13.17
C LEU A 246 6.98 -11.34 11.87
N PRO A 247 6.19 -12.42 11.94
CA PRO A 247 5.54 -13.02 10.78
C PRO A 247 4.66 -12.02 10.02
N VAL A 248 4.89 -11.90 8.70
CA VAL A 248 4.15 -10.97 7.83
C VAL A 248 3.41 -11.74 6.75
N LEU A 249 2.13 -11.43 6.58
CA LEU A 249 1.33 -11.83 5.43
C LEU A 249 0.97 -10.59 4.62
N ARG A 250 1.25 -10.64 3.31
CA ARG A 250 0.89 -9.57 2.39
C ARG A 250 0.27 -10.14 1.13
N PRO A 251 -1.06 -10.03 0.96
CA PRO A 251 -1.68 -10.33 -0.32
C PRO A 251 -1.13 -9.42 -1.41
N VAL A 252 -0.81 -9.98 -2.58
CA VAL A 252 -0.27 -9.25 -3.72
C VAL A 252 -1.03 -9.59 -4.99
N CYS A 253 -1.21 -8.62 -5.87
CA CYS A 253 -1.77 -8.87 -7.18
C CYS A 253 -0.80 -9.70 -8.03
N ILE A 254 -1.29 -10.66 -8.79
CA ILE A 254 -0.45 -11.54 -9.62
C ILE A 254 0.29 -10.78 -10.74
N ASP A 255 -0.15 -9.58 -11.09
CA ASP A 255 0.50 -8.69 -12.08
C ASP A 255 1.61 -7.83 -11.47
N ASP A 256 1.84 -7.89 -10.14
CA ASP A 256 2.94 -7.20 -9.45
C ASP A 256 4.01 -8.18 -8.93
N PRO A 257 4.68 -8.94 -9.81
CA PRO A 257 5.71 -9.88 -9.37
C PRO A 257 6.90 -9.17 -8.70
N ALA A 258 7.19 -7.94 -9.10
CA ALA A 258 8.26 -7.15 -8.51
C ALA A 258 7.96 -6.78 -7.06
N GLY A 259 6.72 -6.37 -6.77
CA GLY A 259 6.25 -6.11 -5.40
C GLY A 259 6.25 -7.37 -4.53
N ALA A 260 5.83 -8.50 -5.07
CA ALA A 260 5.86 -9.79 -4.38
C ALA A 260 7.29 -10.21 -3.99
N VAL A 261 8.23 -10.16 -4.95
CA VAL A 261 9.66 -10.48 -4.71
C VAL A 261 10.27 -9.52 -3.70
N ARG A 262 9.99 -8.21 -3.82
CA ARG A 262 10.50 -7.20 -2.91
C ARG A 262 10.01 -7.45 -1.48
N SER A 263 8.73 -7.72 -1.29
CA SER A 263 8.15 -8.04 0.01
C SER A 263 8.73 -9.31 0.61
N LYS A 264 8.89 -10.36 -0.21
CA LYS A 264 9.49 -11.62 0.22
C LYS A 264 10.94 -11.42 0.69
N ARG A 265 11.75 -10.65 -0.05
CA ARG A 265 13.17 -10.45 0.24
C ARG A 265 13.46 -9.44 1.35
N ARG A 266 12.58 -8.46 1.54
CA ARG A 266 12.87 -7.31 2.42
C ARG A 266 12.08 -7.28 3.72
N ILE A 267 10.90 -7.90 3.73
CA ILE A 267 10.08 -8.01 4.95
C ILE A 267 9.69 -9.46 5.26
N HIS A 268 10.31 -10.42 4.58
CA HIS A 268 10.10 -11.85 4.76
C HIS A 268 8.62 -12.25 4.73
N ALA A 269 7.81 -11.54 3.91
CA ALA A 269 6.38 -11.73 3.84
C ALA A 269 6.02 -13.03 3.12
N VAL A 270 5.01 -13.72 3.64
CA VAL A 270 4.24 -14.70 2.88
C VAL A 270 3.28 -13.93 1.98
N THR A 271 3.36 -14.16 0.68
CA THR A 271 2.64 -13.38 -0.33
C THR A 271 1.58 -14.22 -1.05
N PRO A 272 0.39 -14.42 -0.46
CA PRO A 272 -0.72 -15.02 -1.19
C PRO A 272 -1.11 -14.12 -2.38
N GLY A 273 -1.24 -14.72 -3.57
CA GLY A 273 -1.62 -14.00 -4.78
C GLY A 273 -3.13 -13.85 -4.90
N PHE A 274 -3.59 -12.73 -5.45
CA PHE A 274 -4.96 -12.54 -5.88
C PHE A 274 -5.00 -12.14 -7.36
N LEU A 275 -6.14 -12.44 -8.03
CA LEU A 275 -6.31 -12.20 -9.46
C LEU A 275 -6.43 -10.71 -9.75
N VAL A 276 -5.94 -10.32 -10.94
CA VAL A 276 -6.24 -9.00 -11.50
C VAL A 276 -7.75 -8.92 -11.75
N PRO A 277 -8.42 -7.81 -11.38
CA PRO A 277 -9.81 -7.59 -11.78
C PRO A 277 -9.94 -7.63 -13.31
N ALA A 278 -11.10 -8.05 -13.80
CA ALA A 278 -11.39 -7.97 -15.22
C ALA A 278 -11.34 -6.50 -15.65
N HIS A 279 -10.57 -6.21 -16.70
CA HIS A 279 -10.47 -4.86 -17.25
C HIS A 279 -11.30 -4.78 -18.53
N ALA A 280 -12.27 -3.85 -18.54
CA ALA A 280 -12.89 -3.39 -19.78
C ALA A 280 -12.22 -2.10 -20.23
N ARG A 281 -11.88 -1.97 -21.51
CA ARG A 281 -11.45 -0.67 -22.04
C ARG A 281 -12.64 0.28 -21.93
N ALA A 282 -12.43 1.45 -21.36
CA ALA A 282 -13.40 2.53 -21.37
C ALA A 282 -13.61 2.96 -22.82
N GLY A 283 -14.54 2.32 -23.53
CA GLY A 283 -14.93 2.76 -24.86
C GLY A 283 -15.71 4.07 -24.74
N ILE A 284 -15.41 5.04 -25.58
CA ILE A 284 -16.24 6.24 -25.67
C ILE A 284 -17.38 5.94 -26.65
N ASN A 285 -18.61 6.01 -26.15
CA ASN A 285 -19.83 5.85 -26.90
C ASN A 285 -20.75 7.09 -26.76
N GLY A 286 -21.75 7.21 -27.60
CA GLY A 286 -22.74 8.28 -27.50
C GLY A 286 -22.18 9.67 -27.81
N GLU A 287 -22.53 10.67 -27.01
CA GLU A 287 -22.15 12.07 -27.22
C GLU A 287 -20.66 12.33 -27.02
N MET A 288 -20.03 11.65 -26.09
CA MET A 288 -18.60 11.73 -25.87
C MET A 288 -17.79 11.21 -27.09
N GLY A 289 -18.25 10.11 -27.74
CA GLY A 289 -17.63 9.62 -28.98
C GLY A 289 -17.77 10.59 -30.13
N ARG A 290 -18.93 11.27 -30.25
CA ARG A 290 -19.15 12.35 -31.24
C ARG A 290 -18.24 13.55 -30.96
N LEU A 291 -18.10 13.93 -29.69
CA LEU A 291 -17.19 15.00 -29.29
C LEU A 291 -15.74 14.69 -29.69
N GLY A 292 -15.26 13.46 -29.43
CA GLY A 292 -13.92 13.05 -29.83
C GLY A 292 -13.69 13.19 -31.34
N THR A 293 -14.65 12.77 -32.15
CA THR A 293 -14.59 12.92 -33.60
C THR A 293 -14.61 14.41 -34.02
N ALA A 294 -15.54 15.22 -33.47
CA ALA A 294 -15.64 16.63 -33.79
C ALA A 294 -14.38 17.41 -33.40
N VAL A 295 -13.74 17.09 -32.28
CA VAL A 295 -12.47 17.70 -31.85
C VAL A 295 -11.34 17.34 -32.79
N GLN A 296 -11.22 16.08 -33.20
CA GLN A 296 -10.19 15.64 -34.17
C GLN A 296 -10.39 16.34 -35.54
N ASP A 297 -11.63 16.40 -36.04
CA ASP A 297 -11.95 17.08 -37.29
C ASP A 297 -11.64 18.56 -37.22
N ALA A 298 -11.91 19.22 -36.09
CA ALA A 298 -11.58 20.63 -35.87
C ALA A 298 -10.06 20.89 -35.86
N ILE A 299 -9.30 20.00 -35.22
CA ILE A 299 -7.81 20.06 -35.19
C ILE A 299 -7.27 19.85 -36.62
N LEU A 300 -7.75 18.87 -37.35
CA LEU A 300 -7.33 18.59 -38.73
C LEU A 300 -7.70 19.73 -39.69
N ALA A 301 -8.91 20.29 -39.56
CA ALA A 301 -9.32 21.44 -40.35
C ALA A 301 -8.41 22.66 -40.09
N THR A 302 -8.05 22.91 -38.83
CA THR A 302 -7.12 23.98 -38.45
C THR A 302 -5.73 23.77 -39.06
N ALA A 303 -5.21 22.54 -39.01
CA ALA A 303 -3.90 22.18 -39.58
C ALA A 303 -3.87 22.35 -41.11
N ASN A 304 -4.98 22.09 -41.80
CA ASN A 304 -5.12 22.20 -43.26
C ASN A 304 -5.60 23.59 -43.74
N SER A 305 -5.51 24.62 -42.90
CA SER A 305 -5.99 25.99 -43.19
C SER A 305 -7.48 26.06 -43.55
N GLY A 306 -8.27 25.09 -43.11
CA GLY A 306 -9.72 25.08 -43.25
C GLY A 306 -10.44 25.85 -42.14
N SER A 307 -11.76 25.84 -42.17
CA SER A 307 -12.61 26.45 -41.14
C SER A 307 -13.14 25.37 -40.20
N PRO A 308 -12.64 25.26 -38.97
CA PRO A 308 -13.12 24.27 -38.02
C PRO A 308 -14.53 24.59 -37.52
N ASN A 309 -15.36 23.56 -37.37
CA ASN A 309 -16.71 23.66 -36.82
C ASN A 309 -16.65 23.67 -35.27
N LEU A 310 -16.31 24.83 -34.69
CA LEU A 310 -16.18 24.98 -33.25
C LEU A 310 -17.52 25.02 -32.51
N ASP A 311 -18.60 25.36 -33.19
CA ASP A 311 -19.93 25.46 -32.59
C ASP A 311 -20.48 24.07 -32.24
N GLU A 312 -20.20 23.08 -33.07
CA GLU A 312 -20.52 21.69 -32.77
C GLU A 312 -19.71 21.14 -31.56
N VAL A 313 -18.41 21.45 -31.52
CA VAL A 313 -17.56 21.05 -30.39
C VAL A 313 -18.05 21.66 -29.07
N ARG A 314 -18.43 22.98 -29.10
CA ARG A 314 -18.99 23.67 -27.93
C ARG A 314 -20.30 23.02 -27.47
N CYS A 315 -21.22 22.80 -28.41
CA CYS A 315 -22.50 22.18 -28.11
C CYS A 315 -22.34 20.79 -27.47
N LEU A 316 -21.40 19.98 -27.95
CA LEU A 316 -21.11 18.68 -27.40
C LEU A 316 -20.39 18.76 -26.03
N MET A 317 -19.53 19.77 -25.81
CA MET A 317 -18.95 20.03 -24.50
C MET A 317 -19.99 20.47 -23.46
N ASP A 318 -20.97 21.28 -23.89
CA ASP A 318 -22.11 21.69 -23.04
C ASP A 318 -22.96 20.48 -22.65
N SER A 319 -23.26 19.56 -23.59
CA SER A 319 -24.10 18.39 -23.34
C SER A 319 -23.41 17.33 -22.47
N THR A 320 -22.07 17.33 -22.44
CA THR A 320 -21.25 16.39 -21.67
C THR A 320 -20.72 16.97 -20.35
N ASP A 321 -21.02 18.25 -20.05
CA ASP A 321 -20.54 19.02 -18.89
C ASP A 321 -19.01 19.01 -18.70
N LEU A 322 -18.30 18.95 -19.82
CA LEU A 322 -16.85 18.71 -19.83
C LEU A 322 -16.02 19.96 -19.48
N TRP A 323 -16.63 21.15 -19.49
CA TRP A 323 -15.94 22.39 -19.21
C TRP A 323 -15.30 22.44 -17.84
N SER A 324 -16.05 22.01 -16.84
CA SER A 324 -15.58 21.98 -15.45
C SER A 324 -14.47 20.95 -15.24
N ASP A 325 -14.59 19.79 -15.87
CA ASP A 325 -13.64 18.68 -15.70
C ASP A 325 -12.25 19.02 -16.29
N ILE A 326 -12.25 19.74 -17.42
CA ILE A 326 -11.00 20.17 -18.07
C ILE A 326 -10.50 21.51 -17.50
N GLY A 327 -11.32 22.22 -16.71
CA GLY A 327 -11.01 23.54 -16.17
C GLY A 327 -10.91 24.59 -17.26
N LEU A 328 -11.87 24.60 -18.19
CA LEU A 328 -12.02 25.60 -19.28
C LEU A 328 -13.25 26.46 -19.02
N ASP A 329 -13.18 27.75 -19.44
CA ASP A 329 -14.30 28.67 -19.33
C ASP A 329 -15.18 28.55 -20.59
N PRO A 330 -16.50 28.22 -20.45
CA PRO A 330 -17.43 28.22 -21.61
C PRO A 330 -17.49 29.55 -22.35
N GLY A 331 -17.21 30.66 -21.67
CA GLY A 331 -17.24 32.01 -22.23
C GLY A 331 -15.98 32.46 -23.01
N MET A 332 -14.97 31.60 -23.12
CA MET A 332 -13.72 31.93 -23.81
C MET A 332 -13.92 32.30 -25.30
N ASP A 333 -13.05 33.17 -25.82
CA ASP A 333 -13.13 33.59 -27.21
C ASP A 333 -12.78 32.45 -28.20
N ARG A 334 -13.12 32.66 -29.50
CA ARG A 334 -12.89 31.64 -30.54
C ARG A 334 -11.42 31.26 -30.71
N ARG A 335 -10.48 32.20 -30.51
CA ARG A 335 -9.05 31.94 -30.68
C ARG A 335 -8.48 31.17 -29.49
N GLU A 336 -8.94 31.51 -28.33
CA GLU A 336 -8.57 30.83 -27.08
C GLU A 336 -9.09 29.38 -27.07
N PHE A 337 -10.35 29.19 -27.51
CA PHE A 337 -10.94 27.86 -27.64
C PHE A 337 -10.20 26.98 -28.64
N LEU A 338 -9.79 27.54 -29.81
CA LEU A 338 -8.96 26.82 -30.78
C LEU A 338 -7.63 26.34 -30.18
N ARG A 339 -7.01 27.13 -29.31
CA ARG A 339 -5.75 26.75 -28.63
C ARG A 339 -5.96 25.70 -27.55
N SER A 340 -7.15 25.57 -27.02
CA SER A 340 -7.48 24.55 -25.98
C SER A 340 -7.91 23.22 -26.56
N LEU A 341 -8.20 23.10 -27.88
CA LEU A 341 -8.59 21.82 -28.50
C LEU A 341 -7.62 20.67 -28.26
N PRO A 342 -6.28 20.85 -28.30
CA PRO A 342 -5.36 19.76 -27.95
C PRO A 342 -5.58 19.24 -26.51
N LYS A 343 -5.82 20.16 -25.55
CA LYS A 343 -6.10 19.75 -24.14
C LYS A 343 -7.39 18.95 -24.04
N VAL A 344 -8.43 19.32 -24.81
CA VAL A 344 -9.67 18.54 -24.89
C VAL A 344 -9.42 17.17 -25.53
N SER A 345 -8.62 17.14 -26.60
CA SER A 345 -8.25 15.89 -27.27
C SER A 345 -7.45 14.95 -26.35
N ASP A 346 -6.49 15.47 -25.60
CA ASP A 346 -5.67 14.71 -24.66
C ASP A 346 -6.53 14.12 -23.53
N TYR A 347 -7.44 14.93 -22.96
CA TYR A 347 -8.38 14.46 -21.95
C TYR A 347 -9.28 13.34 -22.46
N ILE A 348 -9.82 13.48 -23.69
CA ILE A 348 -10.62 12.42 -24.31
C ILE A 348 -9.76 11.16 -24.57
N ALA A 349 -8.51 11.33 -25.01
CA ALA A 349 -7.59 10.21 -25.22
C ALA A 349 -7.28 9.47 -23.92
N ASP A 350 -7.10 10.20 -22.81
CA ASP A 350 -6.91 9.63 -21.49
C ASP A 350 -8.14 8.84 -21.02
N LEU A 351 -9.36 9.37 -21.26
CA LEU A 351 -10.61 8.65 -21.01
C LEU A 351 -10.73 7.37 -21.85
N VAL A 352 -10.35 7.40 -23.13
CA VAL A 352 -10.36 6.21 -24.02
C VAL A 352 -9.36 5.17 -23.60
N SER A 353 -8.16 5.60 -23.18
CA SER A 353 -7.09 4.71 -22.73
C SER A 353 -7.33 4.19 -21.32
N GLY A 354 -8.24 4.83 -20.59
CA GLY A 354 -8.65 4.44 -19.25
C GLY A 354 -9.14 2.99 -19.26
N SER A 355 -8.61 2.20 -18.34
CA SER A 355 -9.09 0.84 -18.06
C SER A 355 -10.12 0.94 -16.95
N VAL A 356 -11.35 0.53 -17.20
CA VAL A 356 -12.39 0.41 -16.18
C VAL A 356 -12.29 -0.99 -15.60
N GLU A 357 -12.00 -1.06 -14.31
CA GLU A 357 -12.04 -2.32 -13.58
C GLU A 357 -13.50 -2.76 -13.42
N ASP A 358 -13.84 -3.93 -13.97
CA ASP A 358 -15.17 -4.52 -13.86
C ASP A 358 -15.23 -5.36 -12.57
N GLY A 359 -15.50 -4.68 -11.47
CA GLY A 359 -15.47 -5.22 -10.13
C GLY A 359 -14.09 -5.21 -9.48
N LEU A 360 -14.06 -5.42 -8.17
CA LEU A 360 -12.84 -5.53 -7.39
C LEU A 360 -12.68 -6.95 -6.84
N HIS A 361 -11.44 -7.39 -6.71
CA HIS A 361 -11.17 -8.66 -6.03
C HIS A 361 -11.40 -8.52 -4.52
N VAL A 362 -12.07 -9.52 -3.94
CA VAL A 362 -12.24 -9.62 -2.49
C VAL A 362 -11.53 -10.86 -1.99
N LEU A 363 -10.68 -10.74 -0.97
CA LEU A 363 -9.91 -11.85 -0.44
C LEU A 363 -10.83 -12.98 0.06
N GLY A 364 -10.53 -14.20 -0.41
CA GLY A 364 -11.30 -15.40 -0.06
C GLY A 364 -12.65 -15.51 -0.77
N GLN A 365 -12.92 -14.67 -1.77
CA GLN A 365 -14.07 -14.79 -2.65
C GLN A 365 -13.59 -15.03 -4.08
N PRO A 366 -14.03 -16.11 -4.74
CA PRO A 366 -13.80 -16.27 -6.17
C PRO A 366 -14.57 -15.19 -6.94
N PRO A 367 -14.07 -14.73 -8.10
CA PRO A 367 -14.84 -13.88 -9.00
C PRO A 367 -16.15 -14.54 -9.40
N ASP A 368 -17.18 -13.74 -9.66
CA ASP A 368 -18.44 -14.24 -10.20
C ASP A 368 -18.23 -14.93 -11.56
N GLY A 369 -19.09 -15.87 -11.92
CA GLY A 369 -18.86 -16.77 -13.03
C GLY A 369 -18.58 -16.09 -14.37
N CYS A 370 -19.17 -14.95 -14.69
CA CYS A 370 -18.84 -14.19 -15.90
C CYS A 370 -17.47 -13.53 -15.83
N LEU A 371 -17.05 -12.99 -14.67
CA LEU A 371 -15.76 -12.38 -14.46
C LEU A 371 -14.62 -13.41 -14.47
N LEU A 372 -14.91 -14.65 -14.08
CA LEU A 372 -13.93 -15.76 -14.15
C LEU A 372 -13.49 -16.06 -15.58
N TYR A 373 -14.39 -15.89 -16.55
CA TYR A 373 -14.09 -16.13 -17.98
C TYR A 373 -13.46 -14.92 -18.67
N THR A 374 -13.62 -13.73 -18.12
CA THR A 374 -13.06 -12.48 -18.67
C THR A 374 -11.74 -12.06 -18.01
N SER A 375 -11.41 -12.65 -16.87
CA SER A 375 -10.11 -12.42 -16.22
C SER A 375 -8.97 -13.04 -17.05
N PRO A 376 -7.84 -12.32 -17.24
CA PRO A 376 -6.68 -12.86 -17.94
C PRO A 376 -6.22 -14.15 -17.25
N SER A 377 -6.17 -15.23 -18.02
CA SER A 377 -5.61 -16.49 -17.55
C SER A 377 -4.11 -16.53 -17.79
N PRO A 378 -3.30 -17.08 -16.86
CA PRO A 378 -1.88 -17.32 -17.14
C PRO A 378 -1.63 -18.25 -18.34
N ARG A 379 -2.68 -18.85 -18.90
CA ARG A 379 -2.64 -19.72 -20.09
C ARG A 379 -3.05 -18.99 -21.38
N ASP A 380 -3.54 -17.77 -21.26
CA ASP A 380 -3.85 -16.95 -22.45
C ASP A 380 -2.54 -16.29 -22.90
N PRO A 381 -2.15 -16.44 -24.19
CA PRO A 381 -0.89 -15.95 -24.71
C PRO A 381 -0.82 -14.42 -24.78
#